data_a95df3a09f447afa3ef85c1d7e1527ce
#
_entry.id   a95df3a09f447afa3ef85c1d7e1527ce
#
_cell.length_a   1.000
_cell.length_b   1.000
_cell.length_c   1.000
_cell.angle_alpha   90.00
_cell.angle_beta   90.00
_cell.angle_gamma   90.00
#
_symmetry.space_group_name_H-M   'P 1'
#
loop_
_entity.id
_entity.type
_entity.pdbx_description
1 polymer ?
#
loop_
_entity_poly.entity_id
_entity_poly.type
_entity_poly.pdbx_seq_one_letter_code
_entity_poly.pdbx_strand_id
1 'polypeptide(L)'
;VNVALTRRARIGRAVKTMLQERRKLISVIVVALAVVGALAFASSSMTTKAEAPTETKTLSVTGNGVAVSYPDTYLVWLNVVGEDVTSQGAMEKANALYEALSSALEAGGYNSTCLTLSSVNVYPVYYYPKEGQPVLTGYRVVFGLQYRETTEGASPKVLGTRAAGVVQVAVSAGVNEVYGVSFTLSDASTSSLKEQALAAASTDARQKAQTVASSLGVQVLGVKSAQVVDSYYPPILVSRDALAGAQGGQPEFTAGPISLTARVDVAFIIG
;
A
#
# COMPACT_ATOMS: atom_id res chain seq x y z
N VAL A 1 35.42 -53.02 -94.75
CA VAL A 1 35.16 -53.85 -93.55
C VAL A 1 35.72 -53.21 -92.30
N ASN A 2 36.61 -52.16 -92.31
CA ASN A 2 37.31 -51.63 -91.12
C ASN A 2 36.61 -50.49 -90.38
N VAL A 3 35.48 -49.89 -90.81
CA VAL A 3 34.81 -48.74 -90.15
C VAL A 3 33.78 -49.19 -89.11
N ALA A 4 33.22 -50.42 -89.24
CA ALA A 4 32.19 -50.92 -88.29
C ALA A 4 32.77 -51.38 -86.93
N LEU A 5 34.07 -51.88 -86.92
CA LEU A 5 34.71 -52.38 -85.72
C LEU A 5 35.15 -51.23 -84.75
N THR A 6 35.58 -50.13 -85.31
CA THR A 6 35.98 -48.96 -84.53
C THR A 6 34.77 -48.22 -83.81
N ARG A 7 33.59 -48.27 -84.41
CA ARG A 7 32.41 -47.69 -83.85
C ARG A 7 31.89 -48.48 -82.63
N ARG A 8 31.90 -49.80 -82.64
CA ARG A 8 31.52 -50.69 -81.54
C ARG A 8 32.44 -50.56 -80.33
N ALA A 9 33.75 -50.38 -80.51
CA ALA A 9 34.71 -50.22 -79.44
C ALA A 9 34.60 -48.84 -78.73
N ARG A 10 34.16 -47.78 -79.46
CA ARG A 10 33.93 -46.46 -78.82
C ARG A 10 32.68 -46.47 -78.02
N ILE A 11 31.59 -47.13 -78.48
CA ILE A 11 30.34 -47.20 -77.73
C ILE A 11 30.50 -48.04 -76.47
N GLY A 12 31.20 -49.13 -76.49
CA GLY A 12 31.49 -49.97 -75.32
C GLY A 12 32.31 -49.25 -74.23
N ARG A 13 33.29 -48.39 -74.66
CA ARG A 13 34.02 -47.56 -73.69
C ARG A 13 33.18 -46.45 -73.06
N ALA A 14 32.35 -45.78 -73.84
CA ALA A 14 31.47 -44.73 -73.33
C ALA A 14 30.43 -45.28 -72.34
N VAL A 15 29.87 -46.47 -72.62
CA VAL A 15 28.88 -47.10 -71.71
C VAL A 15 29.61 -47.59 -70.41
N LYS A 16 30.84 -48.07 -70.50
CA LYS A 16 31.62 -48.51 -69.32
C LYS A 16 31.97 -47.30 -68.40
N THR A 17 32.30 -46.16 -69.01
CA THR A 17 32.57 -44.91 -68.27
C THR A 17 31.33 -44.35 -67.63
N MET A 18 30.21 -44.37 -68.32
CA MET A 18 28.93 -43.92 -67.71
C MET A 18 28.50 -44.86 -66.58
N LEU A 19 28.68 -46.14 -66.69
CA LEU A 19 28.39 -47.10 -65.61
C LEU A 19 29.32 -46.90 -64.38
N GLN A 20 30.56 -46.55 -64.59
CA GLN A 20 31.53 -46.28 -63.52
C GLN A 20 31.19 -44.93 -62.81
N GLU A 21 30.82 -43.91 -63.53
CA GLU A 21 30.41 -42.64 -62.95
C GLU A 21 29.08 -42.79 -62.16
N ARG A 22 28.11 -43.53 -62.64
CA ARG A 22 26.90 -43.85 -61.92
C ARG A 22 27.19 -44.67 -60.64
N ARG A 23 28.09 -45.58 -60.63
CA ARG A 23 28.53 -46.36 -59.46
C ARG A 23 29.20 -45.44 -58.42
N LYS A 24 30.02 -44.47 -58.81
CA LYS A 24 30.62 -43.50 -57.93
C LYS A 24 29.59 -42.57 -57.34
N LEU A 25 28.64 -42.10 -58.15
CA LEU A 25 27.53 -41.29 -57.66
C LEU A 25 26.63 -42.01 -56.64
N ILE A 26 26.31 -43.28 -56.91
CA ILE A 26 25.52 -44.11 -56.00
C ILE A 26 26.29 -44.35 -54.68
N SER A 27 27.62 -44.64 -54.77
CA SER A 27 28.39 -44.81 -53.55
C SER A 27 28.54 -43.55 -52.70
N VAL A 28 28.63 -42.36 -53.31
CA VAL A 28 28.62 -41.06 -52.60
C VAL A 28 27.28 -40.81 -51.96
N ILE A 29 26.17 -41.13 -52.63
CA ILE A 29 24.80 -40.95 -52.06
C ILE A 29 24.59 -41.93 -50.87
N VAL A 30 25.04 -43.14 -50.96
CA VAL A 30 24.93 -44.13 -49.87
C VAL A 30 25.80 -43.74 -48.68
N VAL A 31 27.02 -43.21 -48.90
CA VAL A 31 27.85 -42.69 -47.81
C VAL A 31 27.24 -41.44 -47.20
N ALA A 32 26.66 -40.53 -48.00
CA ALA A 32 25.97 -39.33 -47.48
C ALA A 32 24.74 -39.70 -46.66
N LEU A 33 23.95 -40.68 -47.11
CA LEU A 33 22.80 -41.20 -46.36
C LEU A 33 23.22 -41.91 -45.05
N ALA A 34 24.34 -42.61 -45.03
CA ALA A 34 24.87 -43.26 -43.83
C ALA A 34 25.36 -42.21 -42.80
N VAL A 35 26.00 -41.12 -43.26
CA VAL A 35 26.43 -40.03 -42.38
C VAL A 35 25.25 -39.25 -41.80
N VAL A 36 24.21 -38.98 -42.60
CA VAL A 36 22.97 -38.32 -42.12
C VAL A 36 22.22 -39.23 -41.13
N GLY A 37 22.17 -40.54 -41.39
CA GLY A 37 21.59 -41.52 -40.48
C GLY A 37 22.34 -41.63 -39.16
N ALA A 38 23.68 -41.58 -39.18
CA ALA A 38 24.51 -41.58 -37.96
C ALA A 38 24.38 -40.31 -37.14
N LEU A 39 24.28 -39.15 -37.80
CA LEU A 39 23.99 -37.87 -37.13
C LEU A 39 22.59 -37.81 -36.52
N ALA A 40 21.57 -38.38 -37.16
CA ALA A 40 20.21 -38.48 -36.63
C ALA A 40 20.13 -39.44 -35.41
N PHE A 41 20.95 -40.52 -35.42
CA PHE A 41 20.97 -41.46 -34.29
C PHE A 41 21.75 -40.93 -33.08
N ALA A 42 22.73 -40.05 -33.27
CA ALA A 42 23.47 -39.40 -32.20
C ALA A 42 22.62 -38.32 -31.50
N SER A 43 21.61 -37.77 -32.15
CA SER A 43 20.71 -36.75 -31.57
C SER A 43 19.62 -37.33 -30.67
N SER A 44 19.41 -38.64 -30.68
CA SER A 44 18.27 -39.28 -29.95
C SER A 44 18.63 -39.75 -28.54
N SER A 45 19.87 -39.55 -28.06
CA SER A 45 20.30 -40.12 -26.79
C SER A 45 20.58 -39.09 -25.69
N MET A 46 20.23 -37.80 -25.90
CA MET A 46 20.15 -36.84 -24.79
C MET A 46 18.73 -36.81 -24.23
N THR A 47 18.30 -37.93 -23.66
CA THR A 47 17.24 -37.88 -22.66
C THR A 47 17.83 -37.19 -21.44
N THR A 48 17.75 -35.87 -21.39
CA THR A 48 17.87 -35.14 -20.13
C THR A 48 16.77 -35.70 -19.26
N LYS A 49 17.14 -36.58 -18.32
CA LYS A 49 16.28 -37.00 -17.25
C LYS A 49 15.91 -35.68 -16.51
N ALA A 50 14.78 -35.13 -16.84
CA ALA A 50 14.20 -34.02 -16.05
C ALA A 50 14.10 -34.60 -14.64
N GLU A 51 14.98 -34.16 -13.76
CA GLU A 51 14.90 -34.44 -12.34
C GLU A 51 13.51 -33.96 -11.91
N ALA A 52 12.65 -34.89 -11.57
CA ALA A 52 11.31 -34.56 -11.10
C ALA A 52 11.48 -33.51 -10.01
N PRO A 53 10.73 -32.40 -10.03
CA PRO A 53 10.85 -31.38 -9.00
C PRO A 53 10.69 -32.10 -7.66
N THR A 54 11.75 -32.09 -6.85
CA THR A 54 11.71 -32.66 -5.51
C THR A 54 10.60 -31.93 -4.77
N GLU A 55 9.48 -32.58 -4.53
CA GLU A 55 8.36 -32.00 -3.79
C GLU A 55 8.87 -31.61 -2.40
N THR A 56 9.14 -30.32 -2.26
CA THR A 56 9.56 -29.77 -0.96
C THR A 56 8.37 -29.81 -0.02
N LYS A 57 8.42 -30.66 0.97
CA LYS A 57 7.36 -30.71 2.01
C LYS A 57 7.28 -29.34 2.70
N THR A 58 6.09 -28.80 2.81
CA THR A 58 5.88 -27.49 3.39
C THR A 58 4.80 -27.48 4.45
N LEU A 59 5.01 -26.66 5.47
CA LEU A 59 4.05 -26.35 6.52
C LEU A 59 3.67 -24.87 6.39
N SER A 60 2.40 -24.59 6.13
CA SER A 60 1.89 -23.21 6.06
C SER A 60 1.24 -22.83 7.37
N VAL A 61 1.62 -21.70 7.92
CA VAL A 61 1.06 -21.15 9.16
C VAL A 61 0.82 -19.65 9.02
N THR A 62 -0.18 -19.17 9.75
CA THR A 62 -0.47 -17.76 9.88
C THR A 62 0.01 -17.26 11.24
N GLY A 63 0.85 -16.24 11.23
CA GLY A 63 1.25 -15.49 12.41
C GLY A 63 0.42 -14.23 12.57
N ASN A 64 0.04 -13.92 13.80
CA ASN A 64 -0.65 -12.69 14.18
C ASN A 64 0.21 -11.95 15.20
N GLY A 65 0.35 -10.64 15.00
CA GLY A 65 1.08 -9.76 15.91
C GLY A 65 0.24 -8.53 16.24
N VAL A 66 0.32 -8.09 17.47
CA VAL A 66 -0.31 -6.86 17.94
C VAL A 66 0.76 -5.99 18.57
N ALA A 67 0.79 -4.73 18.19
CA ALA A 67 1.58 -3.71 18.86
C ALA A 67 0.66 -2.60 19.36
N VAL A 68 1.02 -1.98 20.48
CA VAL A 68 0.21 -0.95 21.14
C VAL A 68 1.10 0.25 21.41
N SER A 69 0.60 1.45 21.10
CA SER A 69 1.24 2.71 21.40
C SER A 69 0.22 3.75 21.85
N TYR A 70 0.69 4.80 22.52
CA TYR A 70 -0.13 5.98 22.75
C TYR A 70 0.03 6.96 21.58
N PRO A 71 -1.02 7.72 21.24
CA PRO A 71 -0.94 8.75 20.23
C PRO A 71 0.09 9.84 20.60
N ASP A 72 0.72 10.39 19.58
CA ASP A 72 1.65 11.52 19.68
C ASP A 72 1.20 12.74 18.88
N THR A 73 0.08 12.61 18.20
CA THR A 73 -0.50 13.63 17.30
C THR A 73 -1.96 13.84 17.64
N TYR A 74 -2.38 15.09 17.67
CA TYR A 74 -3.79 15.43 17.75
C TYR A 74 -4.23 16.27 16.56
N LEU A 75 -5.53 16.14 16.23
CA LEU A 75 -6.18 16.87 15.16
C LEU A 75 -7.42 17.55 15.72
N VAL A 76 -7.60 18.83 15.35
CA VAL A 76 -8.80 19.59 15.66
C VAL A 76 -9.40 20.05 14.35
N TRP A 77 -10.68 19.73 14.11
CA TRP A 77 -11.41 20.20 12.94
C TRP A 77 -12.30 21.37 13.31
N LEU A 78 -12.16 22.44 12.56
CA LEU A 78 -12.78 23.72 12.79
C LEU A 78 -13.40 24.23 11.49
N ASN A 79 -14.50 24.98 11.57
CA ASN A 79 -14.93 25.83 10.47
C ASN A 79 -14.91 27.29 10.88
N VAL A 80 -14.38 28.10 9.97
CA VAL A 80 -14.53 29.55 9.99
C VAL A 80 -15.64 29.92 9.03
N VAL A 81 -16.64 30.64 9.53
CA VAL A 81 -17.84 31.02 8.77
C VAL A 81 -17.93 32.52 8.65
N GLY A 82 -17.98 33.00 7.40
CA GLY A 82 -18.32 34.40 7.09
C GLY A 82 -19.68 34.48 6.41
N GLU A 83 -20.54 35.40 6.87
CA GLU A 83 -21.87 35.65 6.28
C GLU A 83 -22.01 37.11 5.89
N ASP A 84 -22.50 37.36 4.67
CA ASP A 84 -22.78 38.71 4.16
C ASP A 84 -23.87 38.67 3.09
N VAL A 85 -24.40 39.84 2.74
CA VAL A 85 -25.37 39.97 1.63
C VAL A 85 -24.72 39.76 0.27
N THR A 86 -23.39 39.90 0.19
CA THR A 86 -22.58 39.62 -0.99
C THR A 86 -21.59 38.45 -0.77
N SER A 87 -21.31 37.71 -1.79
CA SER A 87 -20.31 36.61 -1.70
C SER A 87 -18.90 37.13 -1.38
N GLN A 88 -18.55 38.31 -1.88
CA GLN A 88 -17.29 38.95 -1.59
C GLN A 88 -17.19 39.37 -0.11
N GLY A 89 -18.20 40.04 0.45
CA GLY A 89 -18.20 40.42 1.85
C GLY A 89 -18.18 39.22 2.80
N ALA A 90 -18.87 38.10 2.44
CA ALA A 90 -18.80 36.86 3.19
C ALA A 90 -17.39 36.25 3.16
N MET A 91 -16.70 36.32 2.03
CA MET A 91 -15.32 35.88 1.88
C MET A 91 -14.34 36.71 2.71
N GLU A 92 -14.49 38.05 2.67
CA GLU A 92 -13.66 38.97 3.45
C GLU A 92 -13.81 38.74 4.96
N LYS A 93 -15.02 38.48 5.44
CA LYS A 93 -15.28 38.13 6.84
C LYS A 93 -14.65 36.78 7.22
N ALA A 94 -14.77 35.78 6.37
CA ALA A 94 -14.14 34.49 6.62
C ALA A 94 -12.60 34.60 6.67
N ASN A 95 -11.98 35.38 5.76
CA ASN A 95 -10.55 35.64 5.78
C ASN A 95 -10.11 36.37 7.06
N ALA A 96 -10.83 37.40 7.47
CA ALA A 96 -10.52 38.14 8.71
C ALA A 96 -10.59 37.23 9.96
N LEU A 97 -11.57 36.33 10.03
CA LEU A 97 -11.65 35.34 11.10
C LEU A 97 -10.52 34.29 11.05
N TYR A 98 -10.12 33.86 9.85
CA TYR A 98 -8.99 32.96 9.69
C TYR A 98 -7.67 33.61 10.17
N GLU A 99 -7.42 34.86 9.80
CA GLU A 99 -6.25 35.61 10.26
C GLU A 99 -6.28 35.85 11.80
N ALA A 100 -7.44 36.16 12.34
CA ALA A 100 -7.63 36.31 13.78
C ALA A 100 -7.34 35.00 14.52
N LEU A 101 -7.83 33.86 13.99
CA LEU A 101 -7.54 32.53 14.54
C LEU A 101 -6.06 32.23 14.50
N SER A 102 -5.38 32.45 13.34
CA SER A 102 -3.95 32.22 13.20
C SER A 102 -3.13 33.01 14.21
N SER A 103 -3.43 34.31 14.35
CA SER A 103 -2.77 35.20 15.32
C SER A 103 -3.04 34.79 16.77
N ALA A 104 -4.27 34.37 17.08
CA ALA A 104 -4.64 33.92 18.41
C ALA A 104 -3.93 32.59 18.79
N LEU A 105 -3.78 31.68 17.84
CA LEU A 105 -2.99 30.45 18.06
C LEU A 105 -1.53 30.78 18.40
N GLU A 106 -0.90 31.66 17.65
CA GLU A 106 0.49 32.09 17.93
C GLU A 106 0.61 32.76 19.32
N ALA A 107 -0.30 33.65 19.65
CA ALA A 107 -0.36 34.29 20.94
C ALA A 107 -0.59 33.28 22.10
N GLY A 108 -1.33 32.21 21.82
CA GLY A 108 -1.55 31.09 22.76
C GLY A 108 -0.39 30.08 22.85
N GLY A 109 0.71 30.30 22.14
CA GLY A 109 1.87 29.39 22.11
C GLY A 109 1.67 28.14 21.25
N TYR A 110 0.77 28.20 20.28
CA TYR A 110 0.53 27.17 19.28
C TYR A 110 1.14 27.56 17.93
N ASN A 111 1.67 26.57 17.22
CA ASN A 111 2.28 26.83 15.92
C ASN A 111 1.20 27.01 14.83
N SER A 112 1.06 28.24 14.31
CA SER A 112 0.07 28.55 13.25
C SER A 112 0.32 27.76 11.96
N THR A 113 1.54 27.29 11.68
CA THR A 113 1.83 26.45 10.51
C THR A 113 1.18 25.07 10.58
N CYS A 114 0.72 24.66 11.76
CA CYS A 114 -0.07 23.43 11.97
C CYS A 114 -1.53 23.58 11.56
N LEU A 115 -1.98 24.82 11.29
CA LEU A 115 -3.32 25.13 10.79
C LEU A 115 -3.34 25.03 9.26
N THR A 116 -4.16 24.13 8.73
CA THR A 116 -4.29 23.89 7.30
C THR A 116 -5.70 24.15 6.84
N LEU A 117 -5.85 24.92 5.75
CA LEU A 117 -7.12 25.09 5.06
C LEU A 117 -7.40 23.87 4.18
N SER A 118 -8.41 23.09 4.53
CA SER A 118 -8.77 21.85 3.85
C SER A 118 -9.86 22.03 2.78
N SER A 119 -10.75 23.02 2.97
CA SER A 119 -11.81 23.31 2.01
C SER A 119 -12.30 24.75 2.09
N VAL A 120 -12.79 25.27 0.96
CA VAL A 120 -13.51 26.55 0.84
C VAL A 120 -14.82 26.29 0.14
N ASN A 121 -15.92 26.64 0.80
CA ASN A 121 -17.25 26.47 0.25
C ASN A 121 -18.02 27.78 0.34
N VAL A 122 -18.78 28.11 -0.71
CA VAL A 122 -19.63 29.29 -0.79
C VAL A 122 -21.06 28.84 -1.05
N TYR A 123 -21.97 29.22 -0.17
CA TYR A 123 -23.36 28.85 -0.25
C TYR A 123 -24.25 30.11 -0.33
N PRO A 124 -25.22 30.19 -1.27
CA PRO A 124 -26.27 31.19 -1.23
C PRO A 124 -27.23 30.85 -0.09
N VAL A 125 -27.65 31.84 0.66
CA VAL A 125 -28.63 31.74 1.76
C VAL A 125 -29.96 32.27 1.28
N TYR A 126 -31.02 31.45 1.35
CA TYR A 126 -32.37 31.81 0.94
C TYR A 126 -33.31 31.85 2.13
N TYR A 127 -34.18 32.85 2.12
CA TYR A 127 -35.37 32.89 2.96
C TYR A 127 -36.53 32.26 2.21
N TYR A 128 -37.27 31.37 2.87
CA TYR A 128 -38.44 30.66 2.34
C TYR A 128 -39.71 31.23 3.00
N PRO A 129 -40.42 32.17 2.37
CA PRO A 129 -41.69 32.68 2.90
C PRO A 129 -42.77 31.58 2.85
N LYS A 130 -43.82 31.71 3.71
CA LYS A 130 -44.96 30.77 3.71
C LYS A 130 -45.72 30.76 2.37
N GLU A 131 -45.73 31.91 1.69
CA GLU A 131 -46.32 32.09 0.37
C GLU A 131 -45.29 32.85 -0.52
N GLY A 132 -45.13 32.41 -1.75
CA GLY A 132 -44.20 33.02 -2.72
C GLY A 132 -42.96 32.18 -3.02
N GLN A 133 -42.02 32.79 -3.76
CA GLN A 133 -40.77 32.14 -4.16
C GLN A 133 -39.65 32.39 -3.12
N PRO A 134 -38.64 31.51 -3.03
CA PRO A 134 -37.48 31.73 -2.20
C PRO A 134 -36.77 33.03 -2.58
N VAL A 135 -36.36 33.80 -1.57
CA VAL A 135 -35.67 35.08 -1.73
C VAL A 135 -34.22 34.90 -1.28
N LEU A 136 -33.25 35.22 -2.15
CA LEU A 136 -31.85 35.26 -1.79
C LEU A 136 -31.60 36.36 -0.75
N THR A 137 -31.10 36.00 0.44
CA THR A 137 -30.83 36.90 1.54
C THR A 137 -29.35 37.21 1.76
N GLY A 138 -28.49 36.35 1.24
CA GLY A 138 -27.03 36.54 1.38
C GLY A 138 -26.25 35.33 0.96
N TYR A 139 -25.00 35.32 1.37
CA TYR A 139 -24.04 34.24 1.14
C TYR A 139 -23.35 33.84 2.44
N ARG A 140 -23.06 32.55 2.55
CA ARG A 140 -22.28 31.94 3.61
C ARG A 140 -21.04 31.31 3.02
N VAL A 141 -19.88 31.74 3.48
CA VAL A 141 -18.57 31.16 3.13
C VAL A 141 -18.10 30.35 4.32
N VAL A 142 -17.67 29.12 4.05
CA VAL A 142 -17.18 28.18 5.06
C VAL A 142 -15.77 27.75 4.70
N PHE A 143 -14.80 28.04 5.55
CA PHE A 143 -13.45 27.50 5.48
C PHE A 143 -13.37 26.29 6.42
N GLY A 144 -13.20 25.11 5.86
CA GLY A 144 -12.88 23.91 6.60
C GLY A 144 -11.39 23.90 6.96
N LEU A 145 -11.09 23.92 8.25
CA LEU A 145 -9.74 24.00 8.78
C LEU A 145 -9.39 22.74 9.57
N GLN A 146 -8.14 22.32 9.48
CA GLN A 146 -7.58 21.28 10.30
C GLN A 146 -6.32 21.82 11.00
N TYR A 147 -6.32 21.76 12.31
CA TYR A 147 -5.11 21.95 13.10
C TYR A 147 -4.53 20.59 13.45
N ARG A 148 -3.29 20.32 13.02
CA ARG A 148 -2.59 19.07 13.28
C ARG A 148 -1.23 19.34 13.93
N GLU A 149 -1.05 18.88 15.16
CA GLU A 149 0.23 19.01 15.86
C GLU A 149 0.68 17.65 16.37
N THR A 150 1.98 17.36 16.15
CA THR A 150 2.68 16.20 16.69
C THR A 150 3.55 16.66 17.86
N THR A 151 3.43 15.98 18.99
CA THR A 151 4.21 16.25 20.19
C THR A 151 4.86 14.94 20.64
N GLU A 152 6.08 14.70 20.15
CA GLU A 152 6.81 13.47 20.45
C GLU A 152 7.04 13.30 21.96
N GLY A 153 6.80 12.09 22.46
CA GLY A 153 7.00 11.74 23.87
C GLY A 153 6.01 12.36 24.86
N ALA A 154 5.00 13.10 24.37
CA ALA A 154 3.98 13.65 25.24
C ALA A 154 3.09 12.53 25.83
N SER A 155 2.72 12.70 27.12
CA SER A 155 1.72 11.82 27.71
C SER A 155 0.34 12.06 27.13
N PRO A 156 -0.57 11.06 27.14
CA PRO A 156 -1.94 11.24 26.66
C PRO A 156 -2.69 12.43 27.28
N LYS A 157 -2.41 12.72 28.55
CA LYS A 157 -2.98 13.87 29.26
C LYS A 157 -2.47 15.20 28.70
N VAL A 158 -1.17 15.30 28.41
CA VAL A 158 -0.58 16.53 27.84
C VAL A 158 -1.15 16.77 26.44
N LEU A 159 -1.28 15.71 25.62
CA LEU A 159 -1.91 15.81 24.30
C LEU A 159 -3.34 16.31 24.40
N GLY A 160 -4.12 15.74 25.31
CA GLY A 160 -5.50 16.16 25.55
C GLY A 160 -5.61 17.62 26.00
N THR A 161 -4.75 18.07 26.91
CA THR A 161 -4.70 19.46 27.37
C THR A 161 -4.34 20.42 26.24
N ARG A 162 -3.37 20.09 25.40
CA ARG A 162 -3.00 20.91 24.23
C ARG A 162 -4.15 21.01 23.22
N ALA A 163 -4.79 19.90 22.90
CA ALA A 163 -5.96 19.88 22.00
C ALA A 163 -7.10 20.74 22.55
N ALA A 164 -7.40 20.66 23.86
CA ALA A 164 -8.40 21.48 24.52
C ALA A 164 -8.04 22.97 24.45
N GLY A 165 -6.77 23.30 24.63
CA GLY A 165 -6.27 24.67 24.51
C GLY A 165 -6.46 25.25 23.10
N VAL A 166 -6.19 24.47 22.04
CA VAL A 166 -6.47 24.89 20.66
C VAL A 166 -7.95 25.20 20.46
N VAL A 167 -8.84 24.33 20.95
CA VAL A 167 -10.29 24.56 20.88
C VAL A 167 -10.68 25.85 21.62
N GLN A 168 -10.15 26.07 22.82
CA GLN A 168 -10.43 27.28 23.61
C GLN A 168 -9.96 28.55 22.89
N VAL A 169 -8.73 28.55 22.37
CA VAL A 169 -8.19 29.69 21.60
C VAL A 169 -9.06 29.96 20.37
N ALA A 170 -9.44 28.90 19.62
CA ALA A 170 -10.26 29.02 18.44
C ALA A 170 -11.64 29.65 18.76
N VAL A 171 -12.31 29.19 19.82
CA VAL A 171 -13.60 29.78 20.28
C VAL A 171 -13.42 31.24 20.72
N SER A 172 -12.33 31.56 21.42
CA SER A 172 -12.04 32.94 21.85
C SER A 172 -11.72 33.86 20.66
N ALA A 173 -11.18 33.34 19.57
CA ALA A 173 -10.95 34.06 18.32
C ALA A 173 -12.21 34.24 17.46
N GLY A 174 -13.37 33.72 17.89
CA GLY A 174 -14.62 33.84 17.18
C GLY A 174 -14.99 32.66 16.28
N VAL A 175 -14.24 31.56 16.32
CA VAL A 175 -14.60 30.32 15.62
C VAL A 175 -15.81 29.73 16.33
N ASN A 176 -16.90 29.54 15.58
CA ASN A 176 -18.18 29.10 16.12
C ASN A 176 -18.56 27.64 15.76
N GLU A 177 -17.80 27.00 14.91
CA GLU A 177 -18.02 25.61 14.53
C GLU A 177 -16.77 24.77 14.78
N VAL A 178 -16.80 23.94 15.84
CA VAL A 178 -15.80 22.93 16.15
C VAL A 178 -16.43 21.56 15.92
N TYR A 179 -15.88 20.77 14.97
CA TYR A 179 -16.45 19.47 14.63
C TYR A 179 -15.95 18.35 15.51
N GLY A 180 -14.75 18.44 16.01
CA GLY A 180 -14.22 17.43 16.90
C GLY A 180 -12.71 17.48 17.06
N VAL A 181 -12.26 16.64 18.00
CA VAL A 181 -10.86 16.38 18.27
C VAL A 181 -10.62 14.90 18.07
N SER A 182 -9.50 14.53 17.43
CA SER A 182 -9.05 13.14 17.40
C SER A 182 -7.59 13.04 17.71
N PHE A 183 -7.19 11.85 18.12
CA PHE A 183 -5.81 11.50 18.44
C PHE A 183 -5.33 10.39 17.52
N THR A 184 -4.11 10.51 17.02
CA THR A 184 -3.51 9.56 16.10
C THR A 184 -2.02 9.45 16.35
N LEU A 185 -1.35 8.59 15.60
CA LEU A 185 0.10 8.52 15.54
C LEU A 185 0.64 9.38 14.40
N SER A 186 1.83 9.92 14.58
CA SER A 186 2.63 10.45 13.49
C SER A 186 2.99 9.35 12.50
N ASP A 187 3.44 9.73 11.31
CA ASP A 187 3.85 8.77 10.28
C ASP A 187 5.06 7.94 10.76
N ALA A 188 5.98 8.55 11.52
CA ALA A 188 7.13 7.88 12.12
C ALA A 188 6.69 6.84 13.17
N SER A 189 5.81 7.23 14.10
CA SER A 189 5.27 6.34 15.12
C SER A 189 4.41 5.23 14.53
N THR A 190 3.65 5.52 13.48
CA THR A 190 2.88 4.53 12.74
C THR A 190 3.78 3.48 12.08
N SER A 191 4.88 3.93 11.45
CA SER A 191 5.86 3.03 10.83
C SER A 191 6.53 2.13 11.86
N SER A 192 6.99 2.71 12.98
CA SER A 192 7.59 1.95 14.08
C SER A 192 6.62 0.93 14.67
N LEU A 193 5.35 1.31 14.86
CA LEU A 193 4.32 0.41 15.40
C LEU A 193 4.02 -0.75 14.43
N LYS A 194 4.02 -0.48 13.12
CA LYS A 194 3.90 -1.52 12.08
C LYS A 194 5.04 -2.52 12.14
N GLU A 195 6.27 -2.04 12.26
CA GLU A 195 7.45 -2.90 12.38
C GLU A 195 7.36 -3.81 13.61
N GLN A 196 6.95 -3.26 14.74
CA GLN A 196 6.74 -4.05 15.97
C GLN A 196 5.66 -5.11 15.81
N ALA A 197 4.52 -4.76 15.21
CA ALA A 197 3.44 -5.71 14.97
C ALA A 197 3.85 -6.83 13.98
N LEU A 198 4.60 -6.47 12.92
CA LEU A 198 5.13 -7.45 11.95
C LEU A 198 6.18 -8.38 12.58
N ALA A 199 7.05 -7.85 13.43
CA ALA A 199 8.03 -8.65 14.17
C ALA A 199 7.33 -9.64 15.11
N ALA A 200 6.29 -9.19 15.83
CA ALA A 200 5.47 -10.04 16.68
C ALA A 200 4.75 -11.14 15.87
N ALA A 201 4.15 -10.78 14.72
CA ALA A 201 3.49 -11.73 13.83
C ALA A 201 4.45 -12.79 13.27
N SER A 202 5.65 -12.38 12.87
CA SER A 202 6.69 -13.27 12.37
C SER A 202 7.18 -14.25 13.44
N THR A 203 7.31 -13.76 14.67
CA THR A 203 7.68 -14.60 15.85
C THR A 203 6.58 -15.63 16.16
N ASP A 204 5.31 -15.21 16.16
CA ASP A 204 4.16 -16.09 16.36
C ASP A 204 4.07 -17.17 15.27
N ALA A 205 4.27 -16.80 13.98
CA ALA A 205 4.32 -17.76 12.88
C ALA A 205 5.41 -18.83 13.08
N ARG A 206 6.61 -18.40 13.48
CA ARG A 206 7.73 -19.30 13.74
C ARG A 206 7.43 -20.24 14.92
N GLN A 207 6.91 -19.73 16.02
CA GLN A 207 6.55 -20.54 17.19
C GLN A 207 5.49 -21.58 16.83
N LYS A 208 4.44 -21.18 16.12
CA LYS A 208 3.39 -22.10 15.64
C LYS A 208 3.97 -23.20 14.74
N ALA A 209 4.83 -22.82 13.79
CA ALA A 209 5.49 -23.77 12.89
C ALA A 209 6.33 -24.80 13.66
N GLN A 210 7.12 -24.34 14.65
CA GLN A 210 7.94 -25.21 15.48
C GLN A 210 7.08 -26.18 16.32
N THR A 211 6.01 -25.67 16.92
CA THR A 211 5.09 -26.50 17.72
C THR A 211 4.44 -27.60 16.87
N VAL A 212 3.92 -27.24 15.69
CA VAL A 212 3.29 -28.20 14.78
C VAL A 212 4.31 -29.19 14.23
N ALA A 213 5.48 -28.74 13.78
CA ALA A 213 6.53 -29.62 13.26
C ALA A 213 6.98 -30.65 14.31
N SER A 214 7.22 -30.20 15.55
CA SER A 214 7.59 -31.09 16.66
C SER A 214 6.51 -32.15 16.95
N SER A 215 5.25 -31.75 16.92
CA SER A 215 4.10 -32.68 17.15
C SER A 215 3.96 -33.70 16.01
N LEU A 216 4.40 -33.38 14.81
CA LEU A 216 4.40 -34.27 13.65
C LEU A 216 5.69 -35.08 13.50
N GLY A 217 6.66 -34.92 14.41
CA GLY A 217 7.96 -35.62 14.37
C GLY A 217 8.88 -35.16 13.22
N VAL A 218 8.69 -33.92 12.74
CA VAL A 218 9.52 -33.29 11.68
C VAL A 218 10.18 -32.02 12.20
N GLN A 219 11.16 -31.49 11.46
CA GLN A 219 11.87 -30.27 11.81
C GLN A 219 11.58 -29.16 10.82
N VAL A 220 11.58 -27.90 11.29
CA VAL A 220 11.55 -26.71 10.43
C VAL A 220 12.96 -26.47 9.91
N LEU A 221 13.15 -26.59 8.60
CA LEU A 221 14.44 -26.44 7.93
C LEU A 221 14.69 -25.02 7.43
N GLY A 222 13.63 -24.28 7.09
CA GLY A 222 13.75 -22.94 6.55
C GLY A 222 12.40 -22.34 6.14
N VAL A 223 12.44 -21.13 5.58
CA VAL A 223 11.27 -20.43 5.03
C VAL A 223 11.29 -20.62 3.51
N LYS A 224 10.17 -21.09 2.95
CA LYS A 224 9.95 -21.17 1.51
C LYS A 224 9.40 -19.85 0.96
N SER A 225 8.41 -19.29 1.63
CA SER A 225 7.80 -18.02 1.27
C SER A 225 7.18 -17.36 2.49
N ALA A 226 7.14 -16.03 2.49
CA ALA A 226 6.43 -15.24 3.48
C ALA A 226 5.65 -14.14 2.75
N GLN A 227 4.41 -13.93 3.16
CA GLN A 227 3.54 -12.89 2.64
C GLN A 227 3.00 -12.07 3.80
N VAL A 228 3.18 -10.76 3.72
CA VAL A 228 2.58 -9.81 4.65
C VAL A 228 1.16 -9.52 4.17
N VAL A 229 0.18 -9.67 5.05
CA VAL A 229 -1.19 -9.26 4.81
C VAL A 229 -1.38 -7.87 5.41
N ASP A 230 -2.04 -6.98 4.68
CA ASP A 230 -2.20 -5.59 5.09
C ASP A 230 -2.73 -5.44 6.51
N SER A 231 -2.10 -4.51 7.23
CA SER A 231 -2.45 -4.19 8.62
C SER A 231 -3.54 -3.12 8.63
N TYR A 232 -4.62 -3.36 9.37
CA TYR A 232 -5.67 -2.36 9.59
C TYR A 232 -5.37 -1.53 10.83
N TYR A 233 -5.52 -0.22 10.70
CA TYR A 233 -5.29 0.78 11.73
C TYR A 233 -6.53 1.68 11.86
N PRO A 234 -7.39 1.50 12.88
CA PRO A 234 -8.52 2.39 13.11
C PRO A 234 -8.07 3.67 13.82
N PRO A 235 -8.44 4.86 13.31
CA PRO A 235 -8.26 6.11 14.07
C PRO A 235 -9.13 6.10 15.33
N ILE A 236 -8.60 6.63 16.44
CA ILE A 236 -9.40 6.84 17.65
C ILE A 236 -10.13 8.17 17.51
N LEU A 237 -11.45 8.11 17.41
CA LEU A 237 -12.33 9.26 17.45
C LEU A 237 -12.78 9.48 18.89
N VAL A 238 -12.51 10.67 19.44
CA VAL A 238 -13.13 11.09 20.70
C VAL A 238 -14.56 11.51 20.41
N SER A 239 -15.53 10.88 21.07
CA SER A 239 -16.94 11.16 20.83
C SER A 239 -17.32 12.57 21.30
N ARG A 240 -18.33 13.15 20.63
CA ARG A 240 -18.88 14.48 20.89
C ARG A 240 -19.43 14.64 22.32
N ASP A 241 -19.78 13.54 22.97
CA ASP A 241 -20.32 13.53 24.34
C ASP A 241 -19.26 13.92 25.38
N ALA A 242 -17.98 13.78 25.10
CA ALA A 242 -16.90 14.32 25.93
C ALA A 242 -16.84 15.85 25.92
N LEU A 243 -17.39 16.50 24.90
CA LEU A 243 -17.50 17.96 24.78
C LEU A 243 -18.71 18.52 25.54
N ALA A 244 -19.76 17.73 25.72
CA ALA A 244 -21.02 18.19 26.35
C ALA A 244 -20.96 18.27 27.89
N GLY A 245 -19.98 17.64 28.53
CA GLY A 245 -19.83 17.61 30.00
C GLY A 245 -19.17 18.85 30.62
N ALA A 246 -18.66 19.78 29.82
CA ALA A 246 -17.95 20.97 30.30
C ALA A 246 -18.90 22.13 30.65
N GLN A 247 -19.76 21.94 31.64
CA GLN A 247 -20.44 23.11 32.27
C GLN A 247 -19.41 23.85 33.13
N GLY A 248 -18.70 24.84 32.53
CA GLY A 248 -17.87 25.82 33.25
C GLY A 248 -16.41 25.43 33.51
N GLY A 249 -15.92 24.31 33.02
CA GLY A 249 -14.50 23.90 33.09
C GLY A 249 -13.86 23.75 31.71
N GLN A 250 -12.54 23.76 31.64
CA GLN A 250 -11.84 23.39 30.37
C GLN A 250 -12.21 21.96 29.99
N PRO A 251 -12.49 21.69 28.70
CA PRO A 251 -12.74 20.34 28.26
C PRO A 251 -11.49 19.49 28.51
N GLU A 252 -11.63 18.37 29.20
CA GLU A 252 -10.54 17.45 29.46
C GLU A 252 -10.63 16.28 28.46
N PHE A 253 -9.67 16.21 27.54
CA PHE A 253 -9.57 15.10 26.60
C PHE A 253 -8.52 14.12 27.10
N THR A 254 -8.83 12.83 27.04
CA THR A 254 -7.84 11.78 27.34
C THR A 254 -7.73 10.87 26.12
N ALA A 255 -6.52 10.78 25.56
CA ALA A 255 -6.23 9.89 24.45
C ALA A 255 -6.02 8.46 24.95
N GLY A 256 -6.79 7.50 24.40
CA GLY A 256 -6.61 6.07 24.64
C GLY A 256 -5.44 5.48 23.84
N PRO A 257 -5.00 4.27 24.19
CA PRO A 257 -3.97 3.56 23.43
C PRO A 257 -4.50 3.16 22.05
N ILE A 258 -3.60 3.15 21.08
CA ILE A 258 -3.84 2.73 19.70
C ILE A 258 -3.21 1.36 19.52
N SER A 259 -3.95 0.39 19.02
CA SER A 259 -3.46 -0.95 18.70
C SER A 259 -3.43 -1.16 17.19
N LEU A 260 -2.33 -1.74 16.71
CA LEU A 260 -2.16 -2.14 15.33
C LEU A 260 -1.97 -3.66 15.28
N THR A 261 -2.73 -4.33 14.42
CA THR A 261 -2.62 -5.77 14.20
C THR A 261 -1.96 -6.03 12.85
N ALA A 262 -0.96 -6.89 12.83
CA ALA A 262 -0.32 -7.38 11.62
C ALA A 262 -0.54 -8.88 11.47
N ARG A 263 -0.59 -9.33 10.23
CA ARG A 263 -0.72 -10.75 9.88
C ARG A 263 0.34 -11.12 8.84
N VAL A 264 0.98 -12.27 9.06
CA VAL A 264 1.97 -12.82 8.13
C VAL A 264 1.62 -14.27 7.85
N ASP A 265 1.45 -14.62 6.57
CA ASP A 265 1.29 -15.99 6.12
C ASP A 265 2.65 -16.53 5.66
N VAL A 266 3.13 -17.61 6.30
CA VAL A 266 4.47 -18.16 6.07
C VAL A 266 4.38 -19.63 5.72
N ALA A 267 5.02 -20.02 4.64
CA ALA A 267 5.26 -21.41 4.28
C ALA A 267 6.70 -21.80 4.65
N PHE A 268 6.82 -22.74 5.58
CA PHE A 268 8.09 -23.30 6.02
C PHE A 268 8.42 -24.61 5.29
N ILE A 269 9.70 -24.86 5.05
CA ILE A 269 10.21 -26.14 4.59
C ILE A 269 10.38 -27.04 5.80
N ILE A 270 9.87 -28.26 5.72
CA ILE A 270 9.94 -29.27 6.78
C ILE A 270 10.58 -30.57 6.30
N GLY A 271 11.27 -31.29 7.20
CA GLY A 271 11.93 -32.56 6.91
C GLY A 271 12.20 -33.40 8.13
#